data_2f9d60cd6165e2d49e341c66c0f38da3
#
_entry.id   2f9d60cd6165e2d49e341c66c0f38da3
#
_cell.length_a   1.000
_cell.length_b   1.000
_cell.length_c   1.000
_cell.angle_alpha   90.00
_cell.angle_beta   90.00
_cell.angle_gamma   90.00
#
_symmetry.space_group_name_H-M   'P 1'
#
loop_
_entity.id
_entity.type
_entity.pdbx_description
1 polymer ?
#
loop_
_entity_poly.entity_id
_entity_poly.type
_entity_poly.pdbx_seq_one_letter_code
_entity_poly.pdbx_strand_id
1 'polypeptide(L)'
;NTGAEDLHMPLPADQRSVASYLTPAGYECVSVGKWHLGKDEKRHWDKVVECPADAMADRCVKVIRERDQEKPFFYWFASIDPHRGYQEGTIQEPHDSNKVIVPPYLPDLPKIRKEIALYYEEIARCDQQIGRIRAALEKQGAWDNTLVIYMSDNGMPFPRAKTTLYDSGIRTPFIARLPGKVPARS
;
A
#
# COMPACT_ATOMS: atom_id res chain seq x y z
N ASN A 1 -8.85 15.81 -11.12
CA ASN A 1 -7.61 16.57 -11.24
C ASN A 1 -7.35 17.30 -9.93
N THR A 2 -6.30 16.92 -9.21
CA THR A 2 -5.96 17.46 -7.89
C THR A 2 -5.08 18.71 -7.96
N GLY A 3 -4.67 19.14 -9.15
CA GLY A 3 -3.73 20.25 -9.34
C GLY A 3 -2.27 19.92 -8.99
N ALA A 4 -1.95 18.69 -8.63
CA ALA A 4 -0.59 18.21 -8.45
C ALA A 4 -0.05 17.74 -9.82
N GLU A 5 0.62 18.64 -10.52
CA GLU A 5 1.03 18.43 -11.93
C GLU A 5 2.40 17.76 -12.04
N ASP A 6 3.20 17.81 -10.97
CA ASP A 6 4.56 17.27 -10.95
C ASP A 6 4.78 16.29 -9.79
N LEU A 7 5.82 15.48 -9.91
CA LEU A 7 6.23 14.52 -8.90
C LEU A 7 6.65 15.23 -7.61
N HIS A 8 6.18 14.75 -6.48
CA HIS A 8 6.44 15.33 -5.15
C HIS A 8 5.78 16.68 -4.86
N MET A 9 4.90 17.17 -5.72
CA MET A 9 4.08 18.32 -5.36
C MET A 9 3.16 17.98 -4.18
N PRO A 10 3.01 18.89 -3.22
CA PRO A 10 2.05 18.69 -2.13
C PRO A 10 0.61 18.73 -2.68
N LEU A 11 -0.30 18.12 -1.95
CA LEU A 11 -1.73 18.30 -2.22
C LEU A 11 -2.06 19.79 -2.08
N PRO A 12 -2.72 20.42 -3.08
CA PRO A 12 -3.15 21.81 -2.97
C PRO A 12 -3.99 22.06 -1.73
N ALA A 13 -3.86 23.23 -1.11
CA ALA A 13 -4.47 23.55 0.18
C ALA A 13 -6.01 23.56 0.16
N ASP A 14 -6.62 23.70 -1.01
CA ASP A 14 -8.07 23.63 -1.24
C ASP A 14 -8.57 22.20 -1.45
N GLN A 15 -7.69 21.23 -1.65
CA GLN A 15 -8.02 19.82 -1.75
C GLN A 15 -8.05 19.17 -0.36
N ARG A 16 -8.94 18.21 -0.21
CA ARG A 16 -9.16 17.54 1.07
C ARG A 16 -8.94 16.04 0.94
N SER A 17 -8.16 15.48 1.86
CA SER A 17 -8.05 14.03 2.00
C SER A 17 -9.20 13.45 2.82
N VAL A 18 -9.34 12.14 2.81
CA VAL A 18 -10.32 11.43 3.65
C VAL A 18 -10.13 11.75 5.12
N ALA A 19 -8.89 11.87 5.60
CA ALA A 19 -8.62 12.20 7.00
C ALA A 19 -9.21 13.55 7.42
N SER A 20 -9.22 14.54 6.52
CA SER A 20 -9.80 15.86 6.83
C SER A 20 -11.32 15.83 7.14
N TYR A 21 -12.00 14.77 6.75
CA TYR A 21 -13.41 14.53 7.08
C TYR A 21 -13.58 13.59 8.28
N LEU A 22 -12.72 12.57 8.40
CA LEU A 22 -12.86 11.54 9.42
C LEU A 22 -12.36 12.00 10.79
N THR A 23 -11.27 12.76 10.85
CA THR A 23 -10.75 13.30 12.14
C THR A 23 -11.78 14.16 12.87
N PRO A 24 -12.46 15.13 12.22
CA PRO A 24 -13.55 15.87 12.90
C PRO A 24 -14.77 15.00 13.26
N ALA A 25 -14.93 13.85 12.60
CA ALA A 25 -15.99 12.88 12.92
C ALA A 25 -15.61 11.93 14.09
N GLY A 26 -14.46 12.14 14.73
CA GLY A 26 -14.03 11.39 15.90
C GLY A 26 -13.19 10.14 15.61
N TYR A 27 -12.79 9.93 14.34
CA TYR A 27 -11.89 8.82 13.99
C TYR A 27 -10.45 9.11 14.41
N GLU A 28 -9.75 8.08 14.86
CA GLU A 28 -8.29 8.10 14.94
C GLU A 28 -7.71 7.88 13.56
N CYS A 29 -7.05 8.91 13.00
CA CYS A 29 -6.50 8.88 11.66
C CYS A 29 -4.97 8.76 11.71
N VAL A 30 -4.41 7.63 11.25
CA VAL A 30 -2.97 7.39 11.27
C VAL A 30 -2.48 6.95 9.88
N SER A 31 -1.38 7.58 9.43
CA SER A 31 -0.64 7.14 8.25
C SER A 31 0.68 6.49 8.65
N VAL A 32 1.02 5.36 8.03
CA VAL A 32 2.31 4.67 8.21
C VAL A 32 2.90 4.32 6.85
N GLY A 33 4.18 4.60 6.68
CA GLY A 33 4.94 4.32 5.48
C GLY A 33 5.21 5.55 4.64
N LYS A 34 4.99 5.47 3.33
CA LYS A 34 5.27 6.53 2.37
C LYS A 34 4.31 7.71 2.54
N TRP A 35 4.85 8.93 2.56
CA TRP A 35 4.07 10.16 2.65
C TRP A 35 4.36 11.09 1.46
N HIS A 36 3.34 11.36 0.62
CA HIS A 36 3.46 12.23 -0.56
C HIS A 36 2.36 13.29 -0.67
N LEU A 37 1.66 13.58 0.42
CA LEU A 37 0.58 14.58 0.43
C LEU A 37 1.05 15.98 0.85
N GLY A 38 2.34 16.13 1.17
CA GLY A 38 2.89 17.40 1.63
C GLY A 38 2.74 17.64 3.15
N LYS A 39 3.34 18.72 3.63
CA LYS A 39 3.41 19.03 5.07
C LYS A 39 2.07 19.49 5.62
N ASP A 40 1.34 20.28 4.84
CA ASP A 40 0.09 20.92 5.28
C ASP A 40 -1.02 19.90 5.53
N GLU A 41 -1.02 18.79 4.79
CA GLU A 41 -2.00 17.73 4.96
C GLU A 41 -1.83 16.97 6.28
N LYS A 42 -0.62 16.98 6.87
CA LYS A 42 -0.35 16.31 8.18
C LYS A 42 -1.24 16.84 9.31
N ARG A 43 -1.74 18.08 9.21
CA ARG A 43 -2.64 18.69 10.22
C ARG A 43 -3.98 17.94 10.39
N HIS A 44 -4.37 17.14 9.40
CA HIS A 44 -5.62 16.39 9.42
C HIS A 44 -5.46 14.96 9.96
N TRP A 45 -4.24 14.57 10.34
CA TRP A 45 -3.89 13.26 10.83
C TRP A 45 -3.44 13.32 12.29
N ASP A 46 -3.93 12.41 13.13
CA ASP A 46 -3.44 12.31 14.51
C ASP A 46 -1.98 11.90 14.54
N LYS A 47 -1.55 11.07 13.56
CA LYS A 47 -0.17 10.63 13.47
C LYS A 47 0.24 10.31 12.03
N VAL A 48 1.45 10.75 11.65
CA VAL A 48 2.11 10.36 10.40
C VAL A 48 3.47 9.77 10.75
N VAL A 49 3.66 8.49 10.43
CA VAL A 49 4.87 7.70 10.73
C VAL A 49 5.54 7.31 9.42
N GLU A 50 6.47 8.13 8.95
CA GLU A 50 7.30 7.77 7.81
C GLU A 50 8.34 6.72 8.24
N CYS A 51 8.47 5.64 7.48
CA CYS A 51 9.41 4.57 7.79
C CYS A 51 9.81 3.80 6.51
N PRO A 52 10.99 3.15 6.51
CA PRO A 52 11.41 2.29 5.40
C PRO A 52 10.56 1.00 5.34
N ALA A 53 10.64 0.30 4.20
CA ALA A 53 9.82 -0.88 3.91
C ALA A 53 9.97 -2.00 4.95
N ASP A 54 11.19 -2.27 5.41
CA ASP A 54 11.50 -3.31 6.40
C ASP A 54 10.90 -3.05 7.79
N ALA A 55 10.76 -1.78 8.17
CA ALA A 55 10.18 -1.39 9.45
C ALA A 55 8.64 -1.25 9.40
N MET A 56 8.03 -1.29 8.22
CA MET A 56 6.62 -0.92 8.04
C MET A 56 5.67 -1.81 8.84
N ALA A 57 5.81 -3.13 8.75
CA ALA A 57 4.93 -4.05 9.47
C ALA A 57 4.99 -3.85 11.00
N ASP A 58 6.17 -3.62 11.57
CA ASP A 58 6.33 -3.37 13.00
C ASP A 58 5.64 -2.06 13.42
N ARG A 59 5.75 -1.02 12.59
CA ARG A 59 5.10 0.26 12.84
C ARG A 59 3.58 0.15 12.74
N CYS A 60 3.06 -0.54 11.73
CA CYS A 60 1.62 -0.80 11.58
C CYS A 60 1.06 -1.59 12.76
N VAL A 61 1.72 -2.70 13.13
CA VAL A 61 1.33 -3.53 14.28
C VAL A 61 1.36 -2.73 15.58
N LYS A 62 2.36 -1.87 15.75
CA LYS A 62 2.45 -0.97 16.92
C LYS A 62 1.27 -0.02 16.98
N VAL A 63 0.93 0.65 15.87
CA VAL A 63 -0.22 1.57 15.79
C VAL A 63 -1.50 0.84 16.14
N ILE A 64 -1.76 -0.34 15.55
CA ILE A 64 -2.95 -1.14 15.85
C ILE A 64 -3.02 -1.51 17.35
N ARG A 65 -1.89 -1.92 17.92
CA ARG A 65 -1.83 -2.34 19.33
C ARG A 65 -2.06 -1.19 20.33
N GLU A 66 -1.59 0.00 19.97
CA GLU A 66 -1.63 1.20 20.81
C GLU A 66 -2.88 2.07 20.57
N ARG A 67 -3.77 1.69 19.64
CA ARG A 67 -4.96 2.46 19.31
C ARG A 67 -5.90 2.63 20.51
N ASP A 68 -6.63 3.72 20.52
CA ASP A 68 -7.77 3.90 21.39
C ASP A 68 -8.92 2.98 20.93
N GLN A 69 -9.28 1.99 21.75
CA GLN A 69 -10.31 1.00 21.40
C GLN A 69 -11.73 1.57 21.41
N GLU A 70 -11.94 2.70 22.07
CA GLU A 70 -13.25 3.39 22.13
C GLU A 70 -13.51 4.25 20.88
N LYS A 71 -12.46 4.51 20.05
CA LYS A 71 -12.59 5.31 18.85
C LYS A 71 -12.65 4.45 17.60
N PRO A 72 -13.47 4.83 16.61
CA PRO A 72 -13.30 4.33 15.26
C PRO A 72 -11.96 4.80 14.70
N PHE A 73 -11.40 4.05 13.76
CA PHE A 73 -10.09 4.37 13.19
C PHE A 73 -10.11 4.37 11.66
N PHE A 74 -9.22 5.20 11.11
CA PHE A 74 -8.83 5.20 9.70
C PHE A 74 -7.32 5.11 9.62
N TYR A 75 -6.81 3.95 9.19
CA TYR A 75 -5.38 3.73 9.06
C TYR A 75 -5.00 3.57 7.60
N TRP A 76 -4.12 4.43 7.15
CA TRP A 76 -3.54 4.35 5.81
C TRP A 76 -2.13 3.80 5.88
N PHE A 77 -1.97 2.57 5.44
CA PHE A 77 -0.69 1.88 5.38
C PHE A 77 -0.15 1.95 3.95
N ALA A 78 0.71 2.94 3.69
CA ALA A 78 1.26 3.24 2.39
C ALA A 78 2.60 2.53 2.20
N SER A 79 2.57 1.30 1.63
CA SER A 79 3.76 0.51 1.39
C SER A 79 4.71 1.20 0.40
N ILE A 80 6.01 1.04 0.63
CA ILE A 80 7.05 1.36 -0.34
C ILE A 80 7.11 0.24 -1.39
N ASP A 81 6.96 -1.02 -0.95
CA ASP A 81 6.92 -2.17 -1.84
C ASP A 81 5.67 -2.16 -2.74
N PRO A 82 5.81 -2.52 -4.00
CA PRO A 82 6.98 -3.02 -4.75
C PRO A 82 7.68 -1.92 -5.59
N HIS A 83 8.20 -0.87 -4.98
CA HIS A 83 8.92 0.19 -5.68
C HIS A 83 10.33 -0.25 -6.10
N ARG A 84 10.80 0.24 -7.27
CA ARG A 84 12.16 -0.06 -7.73
C ARG A 84 13.23 0.34 -6.76
N GLY A 85 14.32 -0.41 -6.86
CA GLY A 85 15.43 -0.56 -5.97
C GLY A 85 15.40 -1.96 -5.34
N TYR A 86 15.02 -2.99 -6.17
CA TYR A 86 14.85 -4.36 -5.69
C TYR A 86 16.14 -4.93 -5.10
N GLN A 87 16.02 -5.67 -4.00
CA GLN A 87 17.13 -6.31 -3.31
C GLN A 87 16.90 -7.82 -3.26
N GLU A 88 17.96 -8.59 -3.54
CA GLU A 88 17.94 -10.05 -3.38
C GLU A 88 17.91 -10.44 -1.89
N GLY A 89 17.30 -11.58 -1.58
CA GLY A 89 17.29 -12.14 -0.23
C GLY A 89 16.34 -11.45 0.75
N THR A 90 15.36 -10.71 0.25
CA THR A 90 14.36 -10.02 1.09
C THR A 90 13.26 -10.95 1.59
N ILE A 91 13.13 -12.15 1.03
CA ILE A 91 12.20 -13.21 1.45
C ILE A 91 12.93 -14.54 1.60
N GLN A 92 12.35 -15.47 2.38
CA GLN A 92 12.98 -16.77 2.65
C GLN A 92 13.01 -17.70 1.43
N GLU A 93 11.97 -17.65 0.60
CA GLU A 93 11.81 -18.48 -0.60
C GLU A 93 11.81 -17.58 -1.84
N PRO A 94 12.98 -17.28 -2.45
CA PRO A 94 13.08 -16.46 -3.63
C PRO A 94 12.32 -17.03 -4.82
N HIS A 95 11.77 -16.17 -5.65
CA HIS A 95 11.09 -16.58 -6.87
C HIS A 95 12.10 -17.03 -7.93
N ASP A 96 11.86 -18.19 -8.54
CA ASP A 96 12.65 -18.71 -9.66
C ASP A 96 12.43 -17.87 -10.92
N SER A 97 13.45 -17.19 -11.39
CA SER A 97 13.40 -16.35 -12.59
C SER A 97 13.03 -17.14 -13.86
N ASN A 98 13.23 -18.47 -13.89
CA ASN A 98 12.81 -19.31 -15.00
C ASN A 98 11.30 -19.55 -15.03
N LYS A 99 10.62 -19.38 -13.91
CA LYS A 99 9.17 -19.63 -13.78
C LYS A 99 8.32 -18.36 -13.85
N VAL A 100 8.93 -17.18 -13.92
CA VAL A 100 8.17 -15.93 -14.04
C VAL A 100 7.47 -15.84 -15.39
N ILE A 101 6.31 -15.21 -15.40
CA ILE A 101 5.57 -14.90 -16.62
C ILE A 101 6.04 -13.53 -17.13
N VAL A 102 6.72 -13.52 -18.27
CA VAL A 102 7.13 -12.29 -18.92
C VAL A 102 5.96 -11.72 -19.72
N PRO A 103 5.49 -10.49 -19.41
CA PRO A 103 4.44 -9.86 -20.20
C PRO A 103 4.82 -9.74 -21.69
N PRO A 104 3.85 -9.87 -22.62
CA PRO A 104 4.15 -9.93 -24.07
C PRO A 104 4.75 -8.64 -24.65
N TYR A 105 4.68 -7.54 -23.90
CA TYR A 105 5.27 -6.25 -24.30
C TYR A 105 6.69 -6.05 -23.76
N LEU A 106 7.25 -7.02 -23.04
CA LEU A 106 8.65 -7.02 -22.59
C LEU A 106 9.44 -8.10 -23.33
N PRO A 107 10.73 -7.86 -23.63
CA PRO A 107 11.58 -8.89 -24.22
C PRO A 107 11.85 -10.00 -23.18
N ASP A 108 11.75 -11.24 -23.63
CA ASP A 108 12.05 -12.41 -22.80
C ASP A 108 13.57 -12.65 -22.74
N LEU A 109 14.23 -11.98 -21.82
CA LEU A 109 15.67 -12.04 -21.58
C LEU A 109 15.96 -12.44 -20.15
N PRO A 110 17.08 -13.12 -19.85
CA PRO A 110 17.45 -13.51 -18.48
C PRO A 110 17.42 -12.35 -17.49
N LYS A 111 17.91 -11.17 -17.89
CA LYS A 111 17.88 -9.97 -17.04
C LYS A 111 16.46 -9.50 -16.71
N ILE A 112 15.57 -9.54 -17.68
CA ILE A 112 14.16 -9.15 -17.48
C ILE A 112 13.45 -10.15 -16.57
N ARG A 113 13.68 -11.45 -16.78
CA ARG A 113 13.15 -12.49 -15.89
C ARG A 113 13.63 -12.32 -14.45
N LYS A 114 14.90 -12.01 -14.25
CA LYS A 114 15.46 -11.72 -12.92
C LYS A 114 14.78 -10.50 -12.26
N GLU A 115 14.62 -9.40 -13.00
CA GLU A 115 13.94 -8.20 -12.52
C GLU A 115 12.48 -8.47 -12.12
N ILE A 116 11.77 -9.30 -12.90
CA ILE A 116 10.39 -9.70 -12.58
C ILE A 116 10.35 -10.59 -11.33
N ALA A 117 11.28 -11.52 -11.17
CA ALA A 117 11.38 -12.36 -9.98
C ALA A 117 11.57 -11.50 -8.72
N LEU A 118 12.49 -10.54 -8.76
CA LEU A 118 12.70 -9.60 -7.65
C LEU A 118 11.47 -8.73 -7.37
N TYR A 119 10.76 -8.29 -8.41
CA TYR A 119 9.49 -7.59 -8.25
C TYR A 119 8.44 -8.45 -7.53
N TYR A 120 8.37 -9.75 -7.84
CA TYR A 120 7.49 -10.69 -7.13
C TYR A 120 7.91 -10.87 -5.67
N GLU A 121 9.21 -10.82 -5.35
CA GLU A 121 9.71 -10.87 -3.98
C GLU A 121 9.25 -9.64 -3.16
N GLU A 122 9.27 -8.46 -3.75
CA GLU A 122 8.72 -7.25 -3.12
C GLU A 122 7.22 -7.37 -2.83
N ILE A 123 6.46 -7.94 -3.78
CA ILE A 123 5.03 -8.20 -3.58
C ILE A 123 4.81 -9.23 -2.46
N ALA A 124 5.58 -10.31 -2.44
CA ALA A 124 5.50 -11.34 -1.40
C ALA A 124 5.82 -10.77 -0.01
N ARG A 125 6.80 -9.87 0.08
CA ARG A 125 7.11 -9.14 1.32
C ARG A 125 5.96 -8.23 1.76
N CYS A 126 5.34 -7.51 0.82
CA CYS A 126 4.15 -6.71 1.10
C CYS A 126 2.98 -7.58 1.61
N ASP A 127 2.75 -8.74 1.00
CA ASP A 127 1.72 -9.69 1.44
C ASP A 127 1.98 -10.22 2.86
N GLN A 128 3.24 -10.55 3.19
CA GLN A 128 3.61 -10.92 4.55
C GLN A 128 3.34 -9.80 5.57
N GLN A 129 3.60 -8.54 5.19
CA GLN A 129 3.27 -7.38 6.03
C GLN A 129 1.76 -7.26 6.28
N ILE A 130 0.95 -7.45 5.24
CA ILE A 130 -0.52 -7.48 5.34
C ILE A 130 -0.97 -8.61 6.27
N GLY A 131 -0.37 -9.79 6.17
CA GLY A 131 -0.64 -10.92 7.08
C GLY A 131 -0.40 -10.57 8.55
N ARG A 132 0.68 -9.83 8.85
CA ARG A 132 0.99 -9.36 10.22
C ARG A 132 -0.01 -8.30 10.71
N ILE A 133 -0.42 -7.39 9.85
CA ILE A 133 -1.45 -6.36 10.13
C ILE A 133 -2.78 -7.05 10.45
N ARG A 134 -3.18 -8.00 9.61
CA ARG A 134 -4.38 -8.82 9.83
C ARG A 134 -4.35 -9.51 11.18
N ALA A 135 -3.28 -10.24 11.50
CA ALA A 135 -3.14 -10.93 12.77
C ALA A 135 -3.23 -9.98 13.99
N ALA A 136 -2.72 -8.75 13.86
CA ALA A 136 -2.83 -7.75 14.92
C ALA A 136 -4.29 -7.28 15.13
N LEU A 137 -5.06 -7.08 14.06
CA LEU A 137 -6.49 -6.73 14.12
C LEU A 137 -7.34 -7.89 14.67
N GLU A 138 -7.04 -9.13 14.24
CA GLU A 138 -7.70 -10.35 14.75
C GLU A 138 -7.49 -10.49 16.26
N LYS A 139 -6.25 -10.28 16.74
CA LYS A 139 -5.92 -10.34 18.17
C LYS A 139 -6.71 -9.33 19.01
N GLN A 140 -7.11 -8.22 18.41
CA GLN A 140 -7.94 -7.20 19.07
C GLN A 140 -9.45 -7.37 18.85
N GLY A 141 -9.88 -8.43 18.14
CA GLY A 141 -11.28 -8.63 17.80
C GLY A 141 -11.85 -7.59 16.81
N ALA A 142 -10.97 -6.82 16.17
CA ALA A 142 -11.37 -5.71 15.29
C ALA A 142 -11.48 -6.13 13.80
N TRP A 143 -10.91 -7.27 13.41
CA TRP A 143 -10.79 -7.68 12.01
C TRP A 143 -12.12 -7.76 11.26
N ASP A 144 -13.14 -8.32 11.88
CA ASP A 144 -14.45 -8.52 11.23
C ASP A 144 -15.34 -7.27 11.23
N ASN A 145 -14.97 -6.25 12.01
CA ASN A 145 -15.61 -4.93 11.99
C ASN A 145 -14.75 -3.87 11.31
N THR A 146 -13.76 -4.28 10.53
CA THR A 146 -12.88 -3.36 9.78
C THR A 146 -13.11 -3.51 8.29
N LEU A 147 -13.45 -2.39 7.62
CA LEU A 147 -13.40 -2.31 6.17
C LEU A 147 -11.92 -2.27 5.76
N VAL A 148 -11.45 -3.35 5.17
CA VAL A 148 -10.09 -3.43 4.63
C VAL A 148 -10.15 -3.17 3.13
N ILE A 149 -9.36 -2.20 2.66
CA ILE A 149 -9.18 -1.91 1.25
C ILE A 149 -7.71 -2.10 0.91
N TYR A 150 -7.44 -2.93 -0.08
CA TYR A 150 -6.12 -3.07 -0.69
C TYR A 150 -6.18 -2.58 -2.12
N MET A 151 -5.26 -1.70 -2.48
CA MET A 151 -5.18 -1.12 -3.83
C MET A 151 -3.74 -0.73 -4.16
N SER A 152 -3.45 -0.62 -5.45
CA SER A 152 -2.22 -0.01 -5.94
C SER A 152 -2.54 1.30 -6.66
N ASP A 153 -1.61 2.25 -6.60
CA ASP A 153 -1.70 3.55 -7.25
C ASP A 153 -1.46 3.48 -8.77
N ASN A 154 -0.63 2.55 -9.21
CA ASN A 154 -0.29 2.34 -10.63
C ASN A 154 0.16 0.90 -10.90
N GLY A 155 0.30 0.56 -12.18
CA GLY A 155 0.85 -0.70 -12.61
C GLY A 155 2.34 -0.85 -12.31
N MET A 156 2.90 -2.02 -12.62
CA MET A 156 4.28 -2.38 -12.29
C MET A 156 5.30 -1.41 -12.91
N PRO A 157 6.49 -1.20 -12.27
CA PRO A 157 7.49 -0.23 -12.71
C PRO A 157 8.36 -0.77 -13.86
N PHE A 158 7.72 -1.18 -14.95
CA PHE A 158 8.36 -1.68 -16.17
C PHE A 158 7.93 -0.86 -17.39
N PRO A 159 8.69 -0.90 -18.50
CA PRO A 159 8.30 -0.23 -19.74
C PRO A 159 6.87 -0.55 -20.16
N ARG A 160 6.14 0.44 -20.68
CA ARG A 160 4.73 0.36 -21.10
C ARG A 160 3.73 0.04 -19.96
N ALA A 161 4.13 0.17 -18.71
CA ALA A 161 3.28 0.01 -17.54
C ALA A 161 3.21 1.31 -16.75
N LYS A 162 3.87 1.44 -15.59
CA LYS A 162 3.88 2.69 -14.82
C LYS A 162 4.15 3.92 -15.70
N THR A 163 3.45 5.03 -15.45
CA THR A 163 3.50 6.30 -16.19
C THR A 163 2.88 6.27 -17.60
N THR A 164 2.17 5.20 -17.96
CA THR A 164 1.46 5.10 -19.23
C THR A 164 -0.03 4.84 -19.04
N LEU A 165 -0.83 5.11 -20.06
CA LEU A 165 -2.28 4.86 -20.09
C LEU A 165 -2.66 3.50 -20.69
N TYR A 166 -1.68 2.61 -20.90
CA TYR A 166 -1.98 1.22 -21.24
C TYR A 166 -2.55 0.46 -20.04
N ASP A 167 -3.29 -0.60 -20.31
CA ASP A 167 -3.85 -1.48 -19.25
C ASP A 167 -2.82 -1.86 -18.18
N SER A 168 -1.61 -2.17 -18.60
CA SER A 168 -0.49 -2.50 -17.70
C SER A 168 -0.09 -1.35 -16.76
N GLY A 169 -0.45 -0.12 -17.08
CA GLY A 169 -0.18 1.06 -16.26
C GLY A 169 -1.34 1.47 -15.35
N ILE A 170 -2.58 1.24 -15.80
CA ILE A 170 -3.79 1.74 -15.13
C ILE A 170 -4.68 0.65 -14.53
N ARG A 171 -4.56 -0.60 -14.98
CA ARG A 171 -5.31 -1.74 -14.43
C ARG A 171 -4.63 -2.24 -13.16
N THR A 172 -5.01 -1.67 -12.04
CA THR A 172 -4.45 -1.98 -10.72
C THR A 172 -5.40 -2.86 -9.90
N PRO A 173 -4.90 -3.66 -8.94
CA PRO A 173 -5.76 -4.40 -8.04
C PRO A 173 -6.57 -3.45 -7.16
N PHE A 174 -7.81 -3.82 -6.91
CA PHE A 174 -8.67 -3.23 -5.89
C PHE A 174 -9.41 -4.37 -5.18
N ILE A 175 -9.16 -4.52 -3.89
CA ILE A 175 -9.78 -5.56 -3.06
C ILE A 175 -10.42 -4.86 -1.87
N ALA A 176 -11.69 -5.14 -1.62
CA ALA A 176 -12.41 -4.67 -0.44
C ALA A 176 -12.95 -5.85 0.36
N ARG A 177 -12.83 -5.78 1.68
CA ARG A 177 -13.35 -6.79 2.59
C ARG A 177 -14.06 -6.16 3.78
N LEU A 178 -15.32 -6.49 3.96
CA LEU A 178 -16.08 -6.26 5.19
C LEU A 178 -17.16 -7.34 5.28
N PRO A 179 -17.06 -8.30 6.21
CA PRO A 179 -18.03 -9.41 6.34
C PRO A 179 -19.45 -8.91 6.49
N GLY A 180 -20.38 -9.53 5.77
CA GLY A 180 -21.80 -9.16 5.80
C GLY A 180 -22.17 -7.84 5.11
N LYS A 181 -21.19 -7.08 4.59
CA LYS A 181 -21.43 -5.82 3.87
C LYS A 181 -20.87 -5.87 2.45
N VAL A 182 -19.68 -6.40 2.26
CA VAL A 182 -19.07 -6.58 0.93
C VAL A 182 -19.26 -8.05 0.51
N PRO A 183 -19.98 -8.33 -0.59
CA PRO A 183 -20.14 -9.69 -1.08
C PRO A 183 -18.81 -10.33 -1.45
N ALA A 184 -18.65 -11.61 -1.19
CA ALA A 184 -17.49 -12.36 -1.63
C ALA A 184 -17.51 -12.51 -3.17
N ARG A 185 -16.36 -12.28 -3.82
CA ARG A 185 -16.19 -12.44 -5.28
C ARG A 185 -17.07 -11.50 -6.13
N SER A 186 -17.37 -10.32 -5.62
CA SER A 186 -18.03 -9.27 -6.40
C SER A 186 -17.06 -8.54 -7.33
#